data_410a8e57b476b85169e42ba99de1ca78
#
_entry.id   410a8e57b476b85169e42ba99de1ca78
#
_cell.length_a   1.000
_cell.length_b   1.000
_cell.length_c   1.000
_cell.angle_alpha   90.00
_cell.angle_beta   90.00
_cell.angle_gamma   90.00
#
_symmetry.space_group_name_H-M   'P 1'
#
loop_
_entity.id
_entity.type
_entity.pdbx_description
1 polymer ?
#
loop_
_entity_poly.entity_id
_entity_poly.type
_entity_poly.pdbx_seq_one_letter_code
_entity_poly.pdbx_strand_id
1 'polypeptide(L)'
;MYGSDAIAGVINLIPNQPAIENKLSGNVTTEYQTNNGMFGGSVFVTGNKNGFEWGGRISQRLAKDFQNPIDGRVYGTAFRESDANGFIGVHKKWGLSHLSLSLFDNLREIPDGSRDSLSRKFTKQITEADSYRPIVTNSELNSYDITVLHQRVQHYRAYLKNSFFFNNSRLDVDLGFQRSVRREFSHPEEPYQNVAGLYLQLNTITYNVKYFLSEWKGWETVVGANGMYQVNDVTKGSEFVIPSYHQFDFGGFVTIKKDYGKLNIAGGLRYDLRKFNNQELYTKPNPVSGFDQPVSGTDIVGADKPFSNYSTVFNGLTGSLGFSYLMDEAWAIKLNLSRGYRAPNISEISANGVHPGTNLYQIGNEQFKPEFSNQIDVGMSYTSKTVNAGASLFLNKIENYIYNQRLITASGKDSLSVSGSIGYPTYKFQQGKVILYGFEANIDFHIIKQLHFDNSASLIYGDNYSFKGAQRTSATEYVPFMPPFRYISELKYEWAEKSGLFDKPFIKAQIQYTATQNRVFTYDNTETPTQGYTLINLGVGTGFKNKAGKSIINIYVLANNLFDVAYQNHLSRLKYFEQYSASPNGNLGIYNMGRNINIKLVKNF
;
A
#
# COMPACT_ATOMS: atom_id res chain seq x y z
N MET A 1 -11.54 16.38 4.87
CA MET A 1 -12.30 15.18 5.26
C MET A 1 -12.43 14.27 4.05
N TYR A 2 -12.01 13.00 4.18
CA TYR A 2 -11.73 12.12 3.04
C TYR A 2 -12.67 10.91 2.90
N GLY A 3 -13.56 10.67 3.85
CA GLY A 3 -14.59 9.62 3.79
C GLY A 3 -14.22 8.30 4.48
N SER A 4 -15.02 7.25 4.21
CA SER A 4 -15.07 5.99 4.94
C SER A 4 -13.71 5.30 5.10
N ASP A 5 -12.88 5.22 4.08
CA ASP A 5 -11.67 4.39 4.14
C ASP A 5 -10.41 5.17 4.60
N ALA A 6 -10.60 6.39 5.13
CA ALA A 6 -9.54 7.29 5.58
C ALA A 6 -9.25 7.21 7.10
N ILE A 7 -9.75 6.19 7.79
CA ILE A 7 -9.66 6.06 9.27
C ILE A 7 -8.21 5.96 9.78
N ALA A 8 -7.32 5.36 8.99
CA ALA A 8 -5.90 5.21 9.34
C ALA A 8 -5.02 6.35 8.84
N GLY A 9 -5.56 7.28 8.05
CA GLY A 9 -4.84 8.40 7.46
C GLY A 9 -5.00 8.52 5.95
N VAL A 10 -4.42 9.57 5.36
CA VAL A 10 -4.47 9.86 3.93
C VAL A 10 -3.10 10.25 3.43
N ILE A 11 -2.63 9.58 2.38
CA ILE A 11 -1.42 9.97 1.64
C ILE A 11 -1.87 10.75 0.41
N ASN A 12 -1.51 12.04 0.34
CA ASN A 12 -1.81 12.89 -0.80
C ASN A 12 -0.56 13.04 -1.68
N LEU A 13 -0.57 12.44 -2.86
CA LEU A 13 0.51 12.56 -3.84
C LEU A 13 0.25 13.78 -4.73
N ILE A 14 1.10 14.78 -4.61
CA ILE A 14 1.04 15.98 -5.45
C ILE A 14 1.97 15.74 -6.65
N PRO A 15 1.45 15.70 -7.88
CA PRO A 15 2.29 15.52 -9.06
C PRO A 15 3.22 16.73 -9.26
N ASN A 16 4.31 16.49 -9.99
CA ASN A 16 5.23 17.56 -10.36
C ASN A 16 4.49 18.73 -11.03
N GLN A 17 4.90 19.94 -10.70
CA GLN A 17 4.40 21.15 -11.35
C GLN A 17 4.67 21.08 -12.85
N PRO A 18 3.77 21.60 -13.69
CA PRO A 18 4.01 21.74 -15.11
C PRO A 18 5.28 22.57 -15.39
N ALA A 19 5.82 22.45 -16.60
CA ALA A 19 6.96 23.24 -17.02
C ALA A 19 6.69 24.75 -16.86
N ILE A 20 7.74 25.51 -16.57
CA ILE A 20 7.69 26.99 -16.59
C ILE A 20 7.21 27.42 -17.97
N GLU A 21 6.41 28.46 -18.01
CA GLU A 21 5.84 28.99 -19.25
C GLU A 21 6.90 29.20 -20.34
N ASN A 22 6.57 28.83 -21.58
CA ASN A 22 7.44 28.85 -22.76
C ASN A 22 8.71 27.98 -22.63
N LYS A 23 8.70 26.96 -21.76
CA LYS A 23 9.79 26.00 -21.65
C LYS A 23 9.34 24.60 -21.96
N LEU A 24 10.20 23.88 -22.64
CA LEU A 24 10.18 22.41 -22.74
C LEU A 24 11.22 21.87 -21.76
N SER A 25 10.87 20.87 -20.98
CA SER A 25 11.79 20.22 -20.06
C SER A 25 11.47 18.73 -19.93
N GLY A 26 12.45 17.97 -19.52
CA GLY A 26 12.27 16.55 -19.33
C GLY A 26 13.49 15.89 -18.73
N ASN A 27 13.36 14.59 -18.53
CA ASN A 27 14.48 13.77 -18.12
C ASN A 27 14.39 12.34 -18.67
N VAL A 28 15.56 11.74 -18.83
CA VAL A 28 15.73 10.32 -19.05
C VAL A 28 16.36 9.75 -17.78
N THR A 29 15.75 8.72 -17.22
CA THR A 29 16.26 8.03 -16.03
C THR A 29 16.57 6.59 -16.37
N THR A 30 17.72 6.08 -15.93
CA THR A 30 18.06 4.66 -15.95
C THR A 30 18.47 4.21 -14.56
N GLU A 31 18.17 2.97 -14.22
CA GLU A 31 18.41 2.39 -12.90
C GLU A 31 18.83 0.94 -13.03
N TYR A 32 19.81 0.52 -12.23
CA TYR A 32 20.23 -0.88 -12.12
C TYR A 32 20.39 -1.26 -10.65
N GLN A 33 19.90 -2.45 -10.27
CA GLN A 33 20.04 -3.02 -8.93
C GLN A 33 20.77 -4.35 -8.97
N THR A 34 21.76 -4.52 -8.11
CA THR A 34 22.63 -5.69 -8.16
C THR A 34 22.01 -6.96 -7.58
N ASN A 35 21.12 -6.84 -6.59
CA ASN A 35 20.54 -7.99 -5.89
C ASN A 35 19.73 -8.91 -6.82
N ASN A 36 18.76 -8.33 -7.50
CA ASN A 36 17.85 -9.04 -8.40
C ASN A 36 18.08 -8.70 -9.87
N GLY A 37 19.20 -8.08 -10.21
CA GLY A 37 19.50 -7.66 -11.58
C GLY A 37 18.45 -6.71 -12.17
N MET A 38 17.71 -5.97 -11.32
CA MET A 38 16.66 -5.07 -11.82
C MET A 38 17.25 -4.03 -12.75
N PHE A 39 16.69 -3.92 -13.94
CA PHE A 39 16.96 -2.84 -14.88
C PHE A 39 15.70 -2.01 -15.07
N GLY A 40 15.82 -0.69 -14.96
CA GLY A 40 14.73 0.26 -15.13
C GLY A 40 15.10 1.43 -16.01
N GLY A 41 14.12 1.90 -16.78
CA GLY A 41 14.24 3.10 -17.60
C GLY A 41 12.96 3.91 -17.63
N SER A 42 13.08 5.24 -17.71
CA SER A 42 11.93 6.11 -17.94
C SER A 42 12.31 7.36 -18.73
N VAL A 43 11.35 7.86 -19.51
CA VAL A 43 11.44 9.14 -20.21
C VAL A 43 10.26 9.99 -19.78
N PHE A 44 10.53 11.22 -19.36
CA PHE A 44 9.54 12.22 -18.99
C PHE A 44 9.75 13.49 -19.82
N VAL A 45 8.67 14.04 -20.36
CA VAL A 45 8.69 15.30 -21.10
C VAL A 45 7.50 16.14 -20.68
N THR A 46 7.67 17.44 -20.51
CA THR A 46 6.60 18.38 -20.20
C THR A 46 6.85 19.75 -20.85
N GLY A 47 5.78 20.40 -21.24
CA GLY A 47 5.79 21.73 -21.84
C GLY A 47 4.62 22.58 -21.37
N ASN A 48 4.83 23.90 -21.41
CA ASN A 48 3.81 24.91 -21.13
C ASN A 48 3.94 26.06 -22.14
N LYS A 49 2.84 26.44 -22.76
CA LYS A 49 2.80 27.60 -23.67
C LYS A 49 1.46 28.31 -23.56
N ASN A 50 1.49 29.60 -23.21
CA ASN A 50 0.28 30.46 -23.09
C ASN A 50 -0.79 29.85 -22.15
N GLY A 51 -0.36 29.19 -21.07
CA GLY A 51 -1.24 28.50 -20.11
C GLY A 51 -1.84 27.20 -20.64
N PHE A 52 -1.40 26.68 -21.79
CA PHE A 52 -1.63 25.31 -22.22
C PHE A 52 -0.47 24.43 -21.75
N GLU A 53 -0.78 23.45 -20.92
CA GLU A 53 0.18 22.56 -20.26
C GLU A 53 0.00 21.14 -20.76
N TRP A 54 1.12 20.44 -20.94
CA TRP A 54 1.10 19.04 -21.33
C TRP A 54 2.33 18.31 -20.81
N GLY A 55 2.24 17.02 -20.68
CA GLY A 55 3.39 16.21 -20.33
C GLY A 55 3.05 14.74 -20.38
N GLY A 56 4.10 13.92 -20.33
CA GLY A 56 3.95 12.48 -20.30
C GLY A 56 5.22 11.79 -19.83
N ARG A 57 5.02 10.59 -19.28
CA ARG A 57 6.09 9.67 -18.87
C ARG A 57 5.77 8.27 -19.35
N ILE A 58 6.78 7.60 -19.83
CA ILE A 58 6.79 6.14 -20.00
C ILE A 58 7.91 5.56 -19.16
N SER A 59 7.69 4.42 -18.54
CA SER A 59 8.70 3.71 -17.76
C SER A 59 8.54 2.20 -17.88
N GLN A 60 9.66 1.50 -17.75
CA GLN A 60 9.70 0.05 -17.71
C GLN A 60 10.74 -0.41 -16.69
N ARG A 61 10.43 -1.47 -15.96
CA ARG A 61 11.31 -2.19 -15.04
C ARG A 61 11.15 -3.68 -15.24
N LEU A 62 12.24 -4.41 -15.11
CA LEU A 62 12.26 -5.86 -15.10
C LEU A 62 13.30 -6.33 -14.09
N ALA A 63 13.00 -7.40 -13.37
CA ALA A 63 13.85 -7.97 -12.35
C ALA A 63 13.76 -9.49 -12.35
N LYS A 64 14.87 -10.12 -12.02
CA LYS A 64 14.97 -11.54 -11.70
C LYS A 64 14.53 -11.77 -10.26
N ASP A 65 14.56 -13.01 -9.83
CA ASP A 65 14.38 -13.36 -8.42
C ASP A 65 15.38 -12.62 -7.52
N PHE A 66 14.91 -12.11 -6.38
CA PHE A 66 15.81 -11.49 -5.41
C PHE A 66 16.57 -12.55 -4.61
N GLN A 67 17.66 -12.13 -3.96
CA GLN A 67 18.45 -13.01 -3.10
C GLN A 67 18.64 -12.45 -1.71
N ASN A 68 18.85 -13.35 -0.75
CA ASN A 68 19.22 -13.05 0.63
C ASN A 68 20.25 -14.08 1.15
N PRO A 69 20.92 -13.83 2.30
CA PRO A 69 22.00 -14.69 2.79
C PRO A 69 21.55 -16.08 3.24
N ILE A 70 20.27 -16.28 3.55
CA ILE A 70 19.74 -17.55 4.08
C ILE A 70 19.20 -18.43 2.97
N ASP A 71 18.33 -17.87 2.13
CA ASP A 71 17.59 -18.61 1.11
C ASP A 71 18.34 -18.72 -0.22
N GLY A 72 19.39 -17.90 -0.40
CA GLY A 72 19.95 -17.64 -1.72
C GLY A 72 18.95 -16.86 -2.59
N ARG A 73 18.77 -17.26 -3.87
CA ARG A 73 17.72 -16.70 -4.72
C ARG A 73 16.36 -17.30 -4.38
N VAL A 74 15.38 -16.44 -4.21
CA VAL A 74 14.02 -16.79 -3.78
C VAL A 74 13.12 -16.91 -5.01
N TYR A 75 12.81 -18.15 -5.38
CA TYR A 75 11.94 -18.47 -6.51
C TYR A 75 10.56 -17.84 -6.39
N GLY A 76 10.06 -17.34 -7.51
CA GLY A 76 8.74 -16.74 -7.58
C GLY A 76 8.71 -15.25 -7.18
N THR A 77 9.83 -14.54 -7.31
CA THR A 77 9.92 -13.12 -6.95
C THR A 77 10.32 -12.20 -8.10
N ALA A 78 10.48 -12.74 -9.31
CA ALA A 78 10.74 -11.96 -10.51
C ALA A 78 9.52 -11.10 -10.89
N PHE A 79 9.77 -9.98 -11.57
CA PHE A 79 8.68 -9.13 -12.04
C PHE A 79 9.05 -8.33 -13.29
N ARG A 80 7.99 -7.90 -13.99
CA ARG A 80 8.05 -6.94 -15.10
C ARG A 80 6.96 -5.90 -14.92
N GLU A 81 7.31 -4.62 -15.04
CA GLU A 81 6.41 -3.50 -14.86
C GLU A 81 6.56 -2.51 -16.00
N SER A 82 5.44 -2.07 -16.56
CA SER A 82 5.38 -1.06 -17.63
C SER A 82 4.33 -0.02 -17.28
N ASP A 83 4.72 1.25 -17.34
CA ASP A 83 3.87 2.37 -16.98
C ASP A 83 3.87 3.41 -18.10
N ALA A 84 2.71 4.00 -18.34
CA ALA A 84 2.56 5.17 -19.17
C ALA A 84 1.59 6.15 -18.51
N ASN A 85 1.94 7.42 -18.47
CA ASN A 85 1.03 8.47 -18.04
C ASN A 85 1.23 9.72 -18.86
N GLY A 86 0.16 10.48 -19.02
CA GLY A 86 0.19 11.75 -19.70
C GLY A 86 -0.90 12.68 -19.19
N PHE A 87 -0.71 13.97 -19.39
CA PHE A 87 -1.69 14.98 -19.06
C PHE A 87 -1.72 16.11 -20.08
N ILE A 88 -2.88 16.72 -20.18
CA ILE A 88 -3.10 18.01 -20.85
C ILE A 88 -3.88 18.91 -19.90
N GLY A 89 -3.61 20.20 -19.95
CA GLY A 89 -4.29 21.16 -19.09
C GLY A 89 -4.31 22.56 -19.64
N VAL A 90 -5.21 23.35 -19.10
CA VAL A 90 -5.29 24.79 -19.36
C VAL A 90 -5.36 25.55 -18.05
N HIS A 91 -4.58 26.61 -17.95
CA HIS A 91 -4.59 27.55 -16.85
C HIS A 91 -4.90 28.96 -17.38
N LYS A 92 -6.04 29.51 -17.00
CA LYS A 92 -6.56 30.81 -17.47
C LYS A 92 -7.06 31.62 -16.25
N LYS A 93 -7.49 32.87 -16.51
CA LYS A 93 -8.04 33.75 -15.46
C LYS A 93 -9.29 33.18 -14.78
N TRP A 94 -10.07 32.35 -15.45
CA TRP A 94 -11.27 31.74 -14.91
C TRP A 94 -10.96 30.51 -14.03
N GLY A 95 -9.72 29.97 -14.08
CA GLY A 95 -9.35 28.78 -13.33
C GLY A 95 -8.40 27.85 -14.08
N LEU A 96 -8.43 26.58 -13.69
CA LEU A 96 -7.64 25.53 -14.32
C LEU A 96 -8.51 24.29 -14.62
N SER A 97 -8.12 23.57 -15.68
CA SER A 97 -8.69 22.26 -16.03
C SER A 97 -7.55 21.35 -16.50
N HIS A 98 -7.41 20.17 -15.88
CA HIS A 98 -6.40 19.17 -16.21
C HIS A 98 -7.02 17.80 -16.39
N LEU A 99 -6.77 17.19 -17.55
CA LEU A 99 -7.07 15.78 -17.81
C LEU A 99 -5.78 14.97 -17.74
N SER A 100 -5.75 13.95 -16.91
CA SER A 100 -4.64 13.01 -16.78
C SER A 100 -5.09 11.60 -17.14
N LEU A 101 -4.27 10.88 -17.91
CA LEU A 101 -4.46 9.48 -18.27
C LEU A 101 -3.28 8.67 -17.76
N SER A 102 -3.51 7.47 -17.27
CA SER A 102 -2.43 6.57 -16.87
C SER A 102 -2.77 5.11 -17.13
N LEU A 103 -1.74 4.35 -17.45
CA LEU A 103 -1.72 2.91 -17.58
C LEU A 103 -0.61 2.36 -16.68
N PHE A 104 -0.93 1.33 -15.91
CA PHE A 104 0.02 0.52 -15.16
C PHE A 104 -0.21 -0.94 -15.54
N ASP A 105 0.84 -1.67 -15.90
CA ASP A 105 0.81 -3.11 -16.23
C ASP A 105 1.96 -3.81 -15.51
N ASN A 106 1.64 -4.62 -14.52
CA ASN A 106 2.59 -5.33 -13.69
C ASN A 106 2.35 -6.84 -13.78
N LEU A 107 3.37 -7.56 -14.22
CA LEU A 107 3.47 -9.02 -14.12
C LEU A 107 4.42 -9.33 -12.97
N ARG A 108 3.99 -10.17 -12.03
CA ARG A 108 4.78 -10.57 -10.88
C ARG A 108 4.53 -12.04 -10.59
N GLU A 109 5.60 -12.77 -10.39
CA GLU A 109 5.50 -14.12 -9.88
C GLU A 109 4.94 -14.16 -8.46
N ILE A 110 4.42 -15.32 -8.07
CA ILE A 110 3.86 -15.57 -6.74
C ILE A 110 4.73 -16.63 -6.07
N PRO A 111 5.51 -16.27 -5.03
CA PRO A 111 6.31 -17.25 -4.30
C PRO A 111 5.39 -18.16 -3.48
N ASP A 112 5.56 -19.48 -3.60
CA ASP A 112 4.86 -20.45 -2.76
C ASP A 112 5.73 -20.95 -1.59
N GLY A 113 7.04 -20.74 -1.67
CA GLY A 113 8.00 -21.07 -0.62
C GLY A 113 8.33 -22.55 -0.46
N SER A 114 7.81 -23.42 -1.31
CA SER A 114 8.04 -24.87 -1.24
C SER A 114 9.49 -25.24 -1.50
N ARG A 115 10.00 -26.21 -0.75
CA ARG A 115 11.40 -26.63 -0.80
C ARG A 115 11.55 -28.15 -0.80
N ASP A 116 12.58 -28.61 -1.47
CA ASP A 116 13.04 -29.99 -1.35
C ASP A 116 13.49 -30.30 0.08
N SER A 117 13.03 -31.41 0.64
CA SER A 117 13.25 -31.78 2.05
C SER A 117 14.72 -32.01 2.43
N LEU A 118 15.55 -32.45 1.48
CA LEU A 118 16.96 -32.79 1.72
C LEU A 118 17.88 -31.62 1.38
N SER A 119 17.76 -31.07 0.17
CA SER A 119 18.65 -30.01 -0.31
C SER A 119 18.24 -28.60 0.14
N ARG A 120 17.00 -28.43 0.61
CA ARG A 120 16.38 -27.14 0.98
C ARG A 120 16.30 -26.13 -0.17
N LYS A 121 16.53 -26.57 -1.43
CA LYS A 121 16.36 -25.74 -2.61
C LYS A 121 14.90 -25.57 -2.93
N PHE A 122 14.54 -24.44 -3.52
CA PHE A 122 13.17 -24.19 -3.98
C PHE A 122 12.74 -25.20 -5.02
N THR A 123 11.49 -25.60 -4.91
CA THR A 123 10.80 -26.46 -5.89
C THR A 123 9.69 -25.68 -6.57
N LYS A 124 9.21 -26.16 -7.70
CA LYS A 124 8.11 -25.54 -8.46
C LYS A 124 7.00 -26.53 -8.71
N GLN A 125 5.78 -26.05 -8.66
CA GLN A 125 4.61 -26.80 -9.09
C GLN A 125 4.58 -26.89 -10.62
N ILE A 126 4.35 -28.08 -11.16
CA ILE A 126 4.28 -28.35 -12.60
C ILE A 126 2.99 -29.07 -13.03
N THR A 127 2.21 -29.59 -12.07
CA THR A 127 0.93 -30.28 -12.33
C THR A 127 -0.14 -29.77 -11.36
N GLU A 128 -1.41 -29.89 -11.76
CA GLU A 128 -2.56 -29.56 -10.92
C GLU A 128 -2.60 -30.42 -9.65
N ALA A 129 -2.28 -31.72 -9.79
CA ALA A 129 -2.27 -32.66 -8.67
C ALA A 129 -1.13 -32.41 -7.67
N ASP A 130 -0.13 -31.62 -8.04
CA ASP A 130 1.03 -31.23 -7.22
C ASP A 130 1.75 -32.42 -6.54
N SER A 131 1.71 -33.59 -7.15
CA SER A 131 2.26 -34.84 -6.62
C SER A 131 3.79 -34.94 -6.75
N TYR A 132 4.39 -34.13 -7.62
CA TYR A 132 5.83 -34.05 -7.86
C TYR A 132 6.27 -32.61 -8.16
N ARG A 133 7.25 -32.14 -7.40
CA ARG A 133 7.83 -30.80 -7.55
C ARG A 133 9.32 -30.89 -7.87
N PRO A 134 9.76 -30.62 -9.10
CA PRO A 134 11.18 -30.57 -9.42
C PRO A 134 11.87 -29.37 -8.75
N ILE A 135 13.16 -29.55 -8.45
CA ILE A 135 14.01 -28.47 -7.95
C ILE A 135 14.19 -27.42 -9.04
N VAL A 136 14.03 -26.14 -8.66
CA VAL A 136 14.26 -24.99 -9.55
C VAL A 136 15.74 -24.87 -9.88
N THR A 137 16.06 -24.73 -11.16
CA THR A 137 17.46 -24.62 -11.62
C THR A 137 18.02 -23.20 -11.42
N ASN A 138 19.35 -23.09 -11.34
CA ASN A 138 20.01 -21.79 -11.28
C ASN A 138 19.73 -20.91 -12.51
N SER A 139 19.48 -21.52 -13.66
CA SER A 139 19.12 -20.79 -14.89
C SER A 139 17.78 -20.10 -14.72
N GLU A 140 16.77 -20.80 -14.20
CA GLU A 140 15.42 -20.27 -13.94
C GLU A 140 15.47 -19.13 -12.92
N LEU A 141 16.14 -19.31 -11.78
CA LEU A 141 16.33 -18.29 -10.74
C LEU A 141 17.04 -17.02 -11.26
N ASN A 142 17.78 -17.10 -12.35
CA ASN A 142 18.50 -15.99 -12.97
C ASN A 142 17.85 -15.51 -14.27
N SER A 143 16.64 -15.94 -14.59
CA SER A 143 15.90 -15.48 -15.77
C SER A 143 15.15 -14.17 -15.48
N TYR A 144 14.86 -13.43 -16.55
CA TYR A 144 13.87 -12.33 -16.56
C TYR A 144 12.50 -12.80 -17.07
N ASP A 145 12.38 -14.07 -17.43
CA ASP A 145 11.11 -14.65 -17.85
C ASP A 145 10.22 -14.88 -16.63
N ILE A 146 8.97 -14.50 -16.77
CA ILE A 146 7.97 -14.71 -15.73
C ILE A 146 7.43 -16.13 -15.86
N THR A 147 7.37 -16.86 -14.75
CA THR A 147 6.87 -18.24 -14.71
C THR A 147 5.36 -18.32 -14.97
N VAL A 148 4.87 -19.54 -15.18
CA VAL A 148 3.44 -19.78 -15.45
C VAL A 148 2.56 -19.38 -14.26
N LEU A 149 3.03 -19.59 -13.03
CA LEU A 149 2.33 -19.19 -11.81
C LEU A 149 2.69 -17.73 -11.49
N HIS A 150 1.83 -16.82 -11.90
CA HIS A 150 2.08 -15.39 -11.73
C HIS A 150 0.79 -14.59 -11.55
N GLN A 151 0.94 -13.36 -11.13
CA GLN A 151 -0.13 -12.36 -11.09
C GLN A 151 0.11 -11.31 -12.17
N ARG A 152 -0.96 -10.89 -12.85
CA ARG A 152 -0.95 -9.69 -13.70
C ARG A 152 -1.98 -8.69 -13.19
N VAL A 153 -1.52 -7.47 -12.91
CA VAL A 153 -2.37 -6.34 -12.54
C VAL A 153 -2.27 -5.27 -13.62
N GLN A 154 -3.41 -4.94 -14.22
CA GLN A 154 -3.53 -3.85 -15.17
C GLN A 154 -4.45 -2.78 -14.60
N HIS A 155 -3.99 -1.53 -14.56
CA HIS A 155 -4.75 -0.42 -14.04
C HIS A 155 -4.77 0.73 -15.04
N TYR A 156 -5.97 1.12 -15.43
CA TYR A 156 -6.24 2.24 -16.35
C TYR A 156 -6.93 3.34 -15.56
N ARG A 157 -6.52 4.58 -15.75
CA ARG A 157 -7.10 5.72 -15.06
C ARG A 157 -7.25 6.91 -15.99
N ALA A 158 -8.42 7.57 -15.93
CA ALA A 158 -8.67 8.90 -16.44
C ALA A 158 -9.10 9.79 -15.28
N TYR A 159 -8.50 10.95 -15.13
CA TYR A 159 -8.79 11.86 -14.03
C TYR A 159 -8.86 13.30 -14.55
N LEU A 160 -10.01 13.93 -14.35
CA LEU A 160 -10.27 15.33 -14.72
C LEU A 160 -10.36 16.16 -13.44
N LYS A 161 -9.46 17.13 -13.31
CA LYS A 161 -9.40 18.09 -12.20
C LYS A 161 -9.73 19.47 -12.71
N ASN A 162 -10.71 20.13 -12.10
CA ASN A 162 -11.10 21.49 -12.44
C ASN A 162 -11.13 22.35 -11.18
N SER A 163 -10.69 23.61 -11.32
CA SER A 163 -10.88 24.66 -10.32
C SER A 163 -11.39 25.91 -11.03
N PHE A 164 -12.56 26.37 -10.66
CA PHE A 164 -13.19 27.58 -11.19
C PHE A 164 -13.06 28.70 -10.15
N PHE A 165 -12.43 29.80 -10.55
CA PHE A 165 -12.20 30.95 -9.69
C PHE A 165 -13.30 31.99 -9.91
N PHE A 166 -13.95 32.38 -8.83
CA PHE A 166 -14.86 33.51 -8.75
C PHE A 166 -14.18 34.57 -7.90
N ASN A 167 -14.68 35.79 -7.84
CA ASN A 167 -14.00 36.92 -7.19
C ASN A 167 -13.39 36.56 -5.83
N ASN A 168 -14.17 36.02 -4.90
CA ASN A 168 -13.73 35.69 -3.55
C ASN A 168 -14.05 34.22 -3.16
N SER A 169 -14.41 33.39 -4.14
CA SER A 169 -14.76 31.98 -3.90
C SER A 169 -14.19 31.09 -4.99
N ARG A 170 -14.17 29.78 -4.75
CA ARG A 170 -13.64 28.80 -5.70
C ARG A 170 -14.48 27.52 -5.67
N LEU A 171 -14.75 26.97 -6.85
CA LEU A 171 -15.36 25.66 -7.01
C LEU A 171 -14.32 24.68 -7.57
N ASP A 172 -14.00 23.63 -6.83
CA ASP A 172 -13.20 22.52 -7.32
C ASP A 172 -14.11 21.35 -7.66
N VAL A 173 -13.94 20.77 -8.86
CA VAL A 173 -14.70 19.59 -9.34
C VAL A 173 -13.70 18.59 -9.91
N ASP A 174 -13.58 17.47 -9.24
CA ASP A 174 -12.73 16.37 -9.68
C ASP A 174 -13.61 15.17 -10.07
N LEU A 175 -13.34 14.58 -11.24
CA LEU A 175 -13.98 13.38 -11.73
C LEU A 175 -12.91 12.35 -12.09
N GLY A 176 -13.12 11.11 -11.69
CA GLY A 176 -12.19 10.02 -11.98
C GLY A 176 -12.91 8.80 -12.52
N PHE A 177 -12.29 8.15 -13.48
CA PHE A 177 -12.63 6.79 -13.91
C PHE A 177 -11.40 5.91 -13.76
N GLN A 178 -11.59 4.73 -13.17
CA GLN A 178 -10.54 3.73 -13.00
C GLN A 178 -11.08 2.36 -13.39
N ARG A 179 -10.24 1.58 -14.07
CA ARG A 179 -10.45 0.17 -14.32
C ARG A 179 -9.23 -0.60 -13.88
N SER A 180 -9.40 -1.48 -12.90
CA SER A 180 -8.37 -2.39 -12.41
C SER A 180 -8.74 -3.81 -12.79
N VAL A 181 -7.83 -4.54 -13.45
CA VAL A 181 -7.99 -5.95 -13.78
C VAL A 181 -6.85 -6.70 -13.14
N ARG A 182 -7.17 -7.55 -12.16
CA ARG A 182 -6.22 -8.46 -11.50
C ARG A 182 -6.51 -9.88 -11.91
N ARG A 183 -5.48 -10.57 -12.34
CA ARG A 183 -5.53 -11.99 -12.67
C ARG A 183 -4.42 -12.71 -11.90
N GLU A 184 -4.74 -13.84 -11.30
CA GLU A 184 -3.75 -14.77 -10.76
C GLU A 184 -3.84 -16.06 -11.58
N PHE A 185 -2.72 -16.46 -12.17
CA PHE A 185 -2.61 -17.66 -12.97
C PHE A 185 -2.07 -18.75 -12.07
N SER A 186 -2.95 -19.69 -11.68
CA SER A 186 -2.69 -20.75 -10.69
C SER A 186 -2.58 -22.14 -11.33
N HIS A 187 -2.82 -22.26 -12.64
CA HIS A 187 -2.84 -23.53 -13.36
C HIS A 187 -1.50 -23.79 -14.09
N PRO A 188 -0.67 -24.74 -13.62
CA PRO A 188 0.65 -24.98 -14.21
C PRO A 188 0.63 -25.81 -15.49
N GLU A 189 -0.42 -26.61 -15.76
CA GLU A 189 -0.50 -27.55 -16.88
C GLU A 189 -1.04 -26.92 -18.15
N GLU A 190 -0.48 -27.32 -19.32
CA GLU A 190 -1.08 -27.01 -20.62
C GLU A 190 -2.38 -27.83 -20.83
N PRO A 191 -3.42 -27.26 -21.45
CA PRO A 191 -3.47 -25.92 -22.07
C PRO A 191 -3.96 -24.80 -21.13
N TYR A 192 -4.00 -25.02 -19.82
CA TYR A 192 -4.70 -24.16 -18.86
C TYR A 192 -3.84 -23.03 -18.26
N GLN A 193 -2.55 -22.97 -18.59
CA GLN A 193 -1.61 -21.95 -18.08
C GLN A 193 -2.07 -20.49 -18.30
N ASN A 194 -2.92 -20.25 -19.29
CA ASN A 194 -3.49 -18.94 -19.59
C ASN A 194 -4.91 -18.73 -19.01
N VAL A 195 -5.44 -19.70 -18.27
CA VAL A 195 -6.70 -19.58 -17.53
C VAL A 195 -6.39 -18.90 -16.19
N ALA A 196 -7.08 -17.81 -15.89
CA ALA A 196 -6.94 -17.17 -14.60
C ALA A 196 -7.73 -17.94 -13.54
N GLY A 197 -7.08 -18.42 -12.49
CA GLY A 197 -7.75 -18.92 -11.30
C GLY A 197 -8.56 -17.77 -10.68
N LEU A 198 -7.89 -16.74 -10.18
CA LEU A 198 -8.56 -15.54 -9.71
C LEU A 198 -8.63 -14.48 -10.82
N TYR A 199 -9.85 -13.96 -11.05
CA TYR A 199 -10.08 -12.83 -11.93
C TYR A 199 -10.94 -11.79 -11.22
N LEU A 200 -10.43 -10.56 -11.09
CA LEU A 200 -11.16 -9.43 -10.52
C LEU A 200 -11.10 -8.26 -11.52
N GLN A 201 -12.25 -7.79 -11.96
CA GLN A 201 -12.35 -6.59 -12.79
C GLN A 201 -13.17 -5.52 -12.08
N LEU A 202 -12.48 -4.52 -11.52
CA LEU A 202 -13.07 -3.43 -10.77
C LEU A 202 -13.11 -2.16 -11.62
N ASN A 203 -14.31 -1.66 -11.90
CA ASN A 203 -14.53 -0.36 -12.51
C ASN A 203 -15.02 0.62 -11.44
N THR A 204 -14.39 1.80 -11.35
CA THR A 204 -14.72 2.80 -10.34
C THR A 204 -14.87 4.17 -10.99
N ILE A 205 -15.98 4.83 -10.72
CA ILE A 205 -16.19 6.26 -11.01
C ILE A 205 -16.11 6.99 -9.67
N THR A 206 -15.28 8.02 -9.58
CA THR A 206 -15.16 8.88 -8.40
C THR A 206 -15.57 10.30 -8.73
N TYR A 207 -16.17 10.98 -7.76
CA TYR A 207 -16.48 12.40 -7.84
C TYR A 207 -16.10 13.11 -6.54
N ASN A 208 -15.66 14.38 -6.67
CA ASN A 208 -15.34 15.22 -5.53
C ASN A 208 -15.63 16.68 -5.90
N VAL A 209 -16.56 17.28 -5.21
CA VAL A 209 -16.97 18.67 -5.41
C VAL A 209 -16.73 19.44 -4.11
N LYS A 210 -16.01 20.55 -4.20
CA LYS A 210 -15.70 21.43 -3.06
C LYS A 210 -15.97 22.87 -3.44
N TYR A 211 -16.77 23.54 -2.64
CA TYR A 211 -16.98 24.97 -2.77
C TYR A 211 -16.34 25.71 -1.61
N PHE A 212 -15.36 26.52 -1.90
CA PHE A 212 -14.67 27.39 -0.97
C PHE A 212 -15.44 28.71 -0.95
N LEU A 213 -16.14 28.96 0.15
CA LEU A 213 -16.91 30.18 0.32
C LEU A 213 -15.97 31.38 0.46
N SER A 214 -16.49 32.56 0.17
CA SER A 214 -15.82 33.82 0.51
C SER A 214 -15.59 33.87 2.01
N GLU A 215 -14.41 34.34 2.42
CA GLU A 215 -14.07 34.51 3.81
C GLU A 215 -15.09 35.45 4.51
N TRP A 216 -15.59 35.05 5.65
CA TRP A 216 -16.51 35.83 6.46
C TRP A 216 -15.97 36.05 7.86
N LYS A 217 -15.64 37.28 8.20
CA LYS A 217 -15.07 37.65 9.51
C LYS A 217 -13.87 36.80 9.94
N GLY A 218 -12.98 36.47 9.03
CA GLY A 218 -11.81 35.62 9.23
C GLY A 218 -12.11 34.12 9.26
N TRP A 219 -13.35 33.68 9.00
CA TRP A 219 -13.69 32.26 8.82
C TRP A 219 -13.55 31.82 7.37
N GLU A 220 -12.67 30.86 7.15
CA GLU A 220 -12.58 30.11 5.91
C GLU A 220 -13.50 28.89 5.99
N THR A 221 -14.47 28.79 5.08
CA THR A 221 -15.46 27.71 5.09
C THR A 221 -15.44 26.97 3.76
N VAL A 222 -15.42 25.64 3.84
CA VAL A 222 -15.54 24.77 2.65
C VAL A 222 -16.72 23.83 2.87
N VAL A 223 -17.62 23.78 1.89
CA VAL A 223 -18.66 22.75 1.80
C VAL A 223 -18.37 21.83 0.64
N GLY A 224 -18.67 20.56 0.78
CA GLY A 224 -18.39 19.63 -0.30
C GLY A 224 -19.11 18.31 -0.20
N ALA A 225 -19.08 17.60 -1.31
CA ALA A 225 -19.57 16.23 -1.43
C ALA A 225 -18.59 15.41 -2.27
N ASN A 226 -18.37 14.17 -1.87
CA ASN A 226 -17.60 13.23 -2.66
C ASN A 226 -18.12 11.81 -2.49
N GLY A 227 -17.69 10.93 -3.36
CA GLY A 227 -18.05 9.52 -3.30
C GLY A 227 -17.55 8.75 -4.52
N MET A 228 -18.07 7.53 -4.65
CA MET A 228 -17.74 6.66 -5.77
C MET A 228 -18.87 5.72 -6.11
N TYR A 229 -18.84 5.22 -7.34
CA TYR A 229 -19.60 4.07 -7.77
C TYR A 229 -18.64 3.01 -8.30
N GLN A 230 -18.74 1.79 -7.78
CA GLN A 230 -17.89 0.66 -8.16
C GLN A 230 -18.70 -0.52 -8.64
N VAL A 231 -18.16 -1.21 -9.63
CA VAL A 231 -18.67 -2.50 -10.12
C VAL A 231 -17.50 -3.46 -10.21
N ASN A 232 -17.60 -4.58 -9.51
CA ASN A 232 -16.64 -5.67 -9.59
C ASN A 232 -17.26 -6.87 -10.30
N ASP A 233 -16.53 -7.46 -11.24
CA ASP A 233 -16.90 -8.68 -11.94
C ASP A 233 -15.79 -9.74 -11.71
N VAL A 234 -16.22 -10.92 -11.27
CA VAL A 234 -15.35 -12.07 -10.98
C VAL A 234 -15.58 -13.24 -11.94
N THR A 235 -16.55 -13.15 -12.84
CA THR A 235 -17.11 -14.30 -13.59
C THR A 235 -16.15 -14.95 -14.61
N LYS A 236 -14.99 -14.34 -14.85
CA LYS A 236 -13.97 -14.87 -15.79
C LYS A 236 -12.86 -15.67 -15.10
N GLY A 237 -12.94 -15.88 -13.80
CA GLY A 237 -12.06 -16.74 -13.04
C GLY A 237 -12.58 -18.17 -12.95
N SER A 238 -11.76 -19.07 -12.46
CA SER A 238 -12.13 -20.44 -12.08
C SER A 238 -12.12 -20.64 -10.56
N GLU A 239 -11.63 -19.67 -9.80
CA GLU A 239 -11.57 -19.66 -8.34
C GLU A 239 -12.22 -18.39 -7.80
N PHE A 240 -13.17 -18.53 -6.89
CA PHE A 240 -14.03 -17.43 -6.44
C PHE A 240 -13.85 -17.21 -4.94
N VAL A 241 -13.31 -16.05 -4.57
CA VAL A 241 -13.08 -15.65 -3.16
C VAL A 241 -14.11 -14.65 -2.67
N ILE A 242 -14.58 -13.79 -3.55
CA ILE A 242 -15.59 -12.75 -3.30
C ILE A 242 -16.62 -12.75 -4.43
N PRO A 243 -17.85 -12.29 -4.18
CA PRO A 243 -18.86 -12.18 -5.23
C PRO A 243 -18.60 -11.01 -6.18
N SER A 244 -19.26 -11.01 -7.33
CA SER A 244 -19.51 -9.79 -8.09
C SER A 244 -20.39 -8.84 -7.28
N TYR A 245 -20.13 -7.52 -7.33
CA TYR A 245 -20.85 -6.56 -6.53
C TYR A 245 -20.93 -5.18 -7.17
N HIS A 246 -21.91 -4.41 -6.69
CA HIS A 246 -22.02 -2.97 -6.92
C HIS A 246 -21.91 -2.25 -5.57
N GLN A 247 -21.13 -1.17 -5.55
CA GLN A 247 -20.99 -0.30 -4.38
C GLN A 247 -21.27 1.14 -4.78
N PHE A 248 -22.03 1.85 -3.95
CA PHE A 248 -22.22 3.29 -4.07
C PHE A 248 -21.86 3.97 -2.75
N ASP A 249 -20.98 4.97 -2.82
CA ASP A 249 -20.59 5.81 -1.69
C ASP A 249 -21.02 7.25 -1.93
N PHE A 250 -21.52 7.88 -0.89
CA PHE A 250 -21.78 9.31 -0.83
C PHE A 250 -21.32 9.86 0.52
N GLY A 251 -20.68 11.03 0.51
CA GLY A 251 -20.33 11.75 1.72
C GLY A 251 -20.42 13.25 1.53
N GLY A 252 -21.23 13.90 2.37
CA GLY A 252 -21.36 15.36 2.45
C GLY A 252 -20.59 15.91 3.65
N PHE A 253 -19.90 17.04 3.51
CA PHE A 253 -19.09 17.61 4.59
C PHE A 253 -19.04 19.13 4.57
N VAL A 254 -18.74 19.67 5.75
CA VAL A 254 -18.37 21.08 5.96
C VAL A 254 -17.09 21.13 6.79
N THR A 255 -16.19 22.02 6.41
CA THR A 255 -14.99 22.35 7.20
C THR A 255 -14.91 23.86 7.42
N ILE A 256 -14.44 24.25 8.59
CA ILE A 256 -14.23 25.63 8.96
C ILE A 256 -12.82 25.80 9.53
N LYS A 257 -12.24 26.94 9.28
CA LYS A 257 -10.93 27.31 9.85
C LYS A 257 -10.93 28.80 10.17
N LYS A 258 -10.28 29.15 11.28
CA LYS A 258 -10.04 30.56 11.63
C LYS A 258 -8.70 30.72 12.32
N ASP A 259 -8.02 31.77 11.93
CA ASP A 259 -6.76 32.20 12.53
C ASP A 259 -7.00 33.38 13.51
N TYR A 260 -6.53 33.23 14.75
CA TYR A 260 -6.54 34.22 15.79
C TYR A 260 -5.11 34.67 16.15
N GLY A 261 -4.25 34.80 15.15
CA GLY A 261 -2.84 35.13 15.29
C GLY A 261 -2.03 33.93 15.76
N LYS A 262 -1.75 33.82 17.07
CA LYS A 262 -1.01 32.66 17.60
C LYS A 262 -1.83 31.37 17.66
N LEU A 263 -3.16 31.44 17.63
CA LEU A 263 -4.07 30.31 17.73
C LEU A 263 -4.80 30.09 16.40
N ASN A 264 -4.59 28.94 15.78
CA ASN A 264 -5.38 28.50 14.66
C ASN A 264 -6.36 27.40 15.10
N ILE A 265 -7.64 27.54 14.76
CA ILE A 265 -8.70 26.58 15.05
C ILE A 265 -9.25 26.07 13.72
N ALA A 266 -9.32 24.75 13.57
CA ALA A 266 -9.91 24.12 12.41
C ALA A 266 -10.82 22.96 12.85
N GLY A 267 -11.95 22.81 12.17
CA GLY A 267 -12.87 21.72 12.46
C GLY A 267 -13.72 21.36 11.26
N GLY A 268 -14.44 20.26 11.38
CA GLY A 268 -15.37 19.86 10.35
C GLY A 268 -16.24 18.69 10.75
N LEU A 269 -17.36 18.58 10.07
CA LEU A 269 -18.32 17.49 10.20
C LEU A 269 -18.55 16.86 8.83
N ARG A 270 -18.82 15.54 8.84
CA ARG A 270 -19.09 14.79 7.64
C ARG A 270 -20.07 13.65 7.94
N TYR A 271 -21.00 13.42 7.02
CA TYR A 271 -21.85 12.25 7.01
C TYR A 271 -21.53 11.39 5.78
N ASP A 272 -21.35 10.10 6.00
CA ASP A 272 -21.03 9.11 4.98
C ASP A 272 -22.13 8.05 4.88
N LEU A 273 -22.38 7.59 3.65
CA LEU A 273 -23.25 6.46 3.34
C LEU A 273 -22.54 5.57 2.33
N ARG A 274 -22.53 4.23 2.58
CA ARG A 274 -22.08 3.19 1.65
C ARG A 274 -23.17 2.16 1.48
N LYS A 275 -23.56 1.88 0.23
CA LYS A 275 -24.47 0.81 -0.13
C LYS A 275 -23.73 -0.27 -0.90
N PHE A 276 -23.87 -1.52 -0.45
CA PHE A 276 -23.42 -2.72 -1.17
C PHE A 276 -24.60 -3.51 -1.71
N ASN A 277 -24.41 -4.09 -2.89
CA ASN A 277 -25.30 -5.11 -3.45
C ASN A 277 -24.42 -6.21 -4.06
N ASN A 278 -24.39 -7.38 -3.42
CA ASN A 278 -23.72 -8.56 -3.95
C ASN A 278 -24.63 -9.28 -4.92
N GLN A 279 -24.03 -9.90 -5.93
CA GLN A 279 -24.72 -10.78 -6.83
C GLN A 279 -24.52 -12.24 -6.41
N GLU A 280 -25.57 -13.05 -6.52
CA GLU A 280 -25.41 -14.49 -6.34
C GLU A 280 -24.56 -15.09 -7.46
N LEU A 281 -23.86 -16.14 -7.13
CA LEU A 281 -23.05 -16.91 -8.06
C LEU A 281 -23.39 -18.39 -7.88
N TYR A 282 -23.62 -19.08 -9.01
CA TYR A 282 -23.72 -20.52 -9.08
C TYR A 282 -22.59 -21.05 -9.94
N THR A 283 -21.96 -22.14 -9.51
CA THR A 283 -20.82 -22.76 -10.21
C THR A 283 -21.04 -24.24 -10.39
N LYS A 284 -20.46 -24.75 -11.48
CA LYS A 284 -20.29 -26.20 -11.74
C LYS A 284 -18.90 -26.46 -12.27
N PRO A 285 -18.32 -27.63 -11.99
CA PRO A 285 -17.10 -28.05 -12.68
C PRO A 285 -17.32 -28.08 -14.20
N ASN A 286 -16.39 -27.49 -14.94
CA ASN A 286 -16.34 -27.61 -16.40
C ASN A 286 -16.02 -29.08 -16.76
N PRO A 287 -16.78 -29.75 -17.65
CA PRO A 287 -16.59 -31.17 -17.93
C PRO A 287 -15.26 -31.50 -18.58
N VAL A 288 -14.56 -30.53 -19.16
CA VAL A 288 -13.28 -30.73 -19.85
C VAL A 288 -12.08 -30.43 -18.94
N SER A 289 -12.11 -29.27 -18.25
CA SER A 289 -11.00 -28.83 -17.40
C SER A 289 -11.12 -29.28 -15.94
N GLY A 290 -12.34 -29.60 -15.49
CA GLY A 290 -12.63 -29.85 -14.07
C GLY A 290 -12.71 -28.59 -13.21
N PHE A 291 -12.36 -27.41 -13.73
CA PHE A 291 -12.38 -26.15 -12.99
C PHE A 291 -13.80 -25.59 -12.86
N ASP A 292 -14.06 -24.89 -11.77
CA ASP A 292 -15.34 -24.24 -11.57
C ASP A 292 -15.60 -23.15 -12.63
N GLN A 293 -16.82 -23.14 -13.15
CA GLN A 293 -17.31 -22.12 -14.07
C GLN A 293 -18.66 -21.58 -13.62
N PRO A 294 -18.94 -20.29 -13.80
CA PRO A 294 -20.25 -19.73 -13.54
C PRO A 294 -21.33 -20.36 -14.42
N VAL A 295 -22.48 -20.67 -13.83
CA VAL A 295 -23.65 -21.19 -14.55
C VAL A 295 -24.88 -20.35 -14.22
N SER A 296 -25.87 -20.33 -15.14
CA SER A 296 -27.11 -19.56 -15.01
C SER A 296 -28.29 -20.24 -15.69
N GLY A 297 -29.50 -19.71 -15.48
CA GLY A 297 -30.73 -20.24 -16.10
C GLY A 297 -31.04 -21.67 -15.62
N THR A 298 -31.26 -22.59 -16.54
CA THR A 298 -31.57 -24.01 -16.24
C THR A 298 -30.40 -24.78 -15.65
N ASP A 299 -29.17 -24.31 -15.90
CA ASP A 299 -27.94 -25.00 -15.48
C ASP A 299 -27.63 -24.84 -13.99
N ILE A 300 -28.39 -24.01 -13.25
CA ILE A 300 -28.26 -23.88 -11.80
C ILE A 300 -28.72 -25.14 -11.03
N VAL A 301 -29.51 -26.00 -11.66
CA VAL A 301 -29.97 -27.24 -11.01
C VAL A 301 -28.78 -28.15 -10.68
N GLY A 302 -28.56 -28.42 -9.40
CA GLY A 302 -27.42 -29.20 -8.90
C GLY A 302 -26.07 -28.43 -8.95
N ALA A 303 -26.08 -27.11 -9.11
CA ALA A 303 -24.90 -26.27 -9.02
C ALA A 303 -24.60 -25.89 -7.57
N ASP A 304 -23.33 -25.68 -7.23
CA ASP A 304 -22.92 -25.07 -6.00
C ASP A 304 -23.26 -23.58 -5.97
N LYS A 305 -23.55 -23.04 -4.80
CA LYS A 305 -23.87 -21.61 -4.61
C LYS A 305 -22.88 -20.97 -3.63
N PRO A 306 -21.66 -20.61 -4.07
CA PRO A 306 -20.67 -20.00 -3.18
C PRO A 306 -21.10 -18.64 -2.63
N PHE A 307 -21.91 -17.86 -3.38
CA PHE A 307 -22.38 -16.56 -2.93
C PHE A 307 -23.88 -16.37 -3.12
N SER A 308 -24.52 -15.75 -2.13
CA SER A 308 -25.93 -15.38 -2.16
C SER A 308 -26.10 -13.90 -2.47
N ASN A 309 -27.29 -13.52 -2.96
CA ASN A 309 -27.65 -12.10 -3.03
C ASN A 309 -27.66 -11.48 -1.63
N TYR A 310 -26.98 -10.37 -1.48
CA TYR A 310 -26.91 -9.64 -0.23
C TYR A 310 -26.90 -8.14 -0.50
N SER A 311 -27.67 -7.38 0.27
CA SER A 311 -27.71 -5.92 0.17
C SER A 311 -27.66 -5.31 1.56
N THR A 312 -26.79 -4.33 1.73
CA THR A 312 -26.65 -3.62 3.01
C THR A 312 -26.31 -2.16 2.81
N VAL A 313 -26.60 -1.35 3.84
CA VAL A 313 -26.26 0.08 3.88
C VAL A 313 -25.55 0.36 5.18
N PHE A 314 -24.38 0.95 5.07
CA PHE A 314 -23.60 1.47 6.19
C PHE A 314 -23.61 2.99 6.16
N ASN A 315 -23.67 3.61 7.33
CA ASN A 315 -23.58 5.06 7.45
C ASN A 315 -22.84 5.47 8.73
N GLY A 316 -22.33 6.70 8.75
CA GLY A 316 -21.63 7.22 9.89
C GLY A 316 -21.47 8.72 9.88
N LEU A 317 -21.54 9.31 11.07
CA LEU A 317 -21.22 10.72 11.30
C LEU A 317 -19.79 10.78 11.85
N THR A 318 -18.96 11.58 11.21
CA THR A 318 -17.56 11.83 11.56
C THR A 318 -17.30 13.31 11.78
N GLY A 319 -16.22 13.62 12.50
CA GLY A 319 -15.84 15.00 12.73
C GLY A 319 -14.43 15.12 13.27
N SER A 320 -13.90 16.33 13.21
CA SER A 320 -12.60 16.66 13.82
C SER A 320 -12.60 18.09 14.34
N LEU A 321 -11.81 18.31 15.39
CA LEU A 321 -11.54 19.61 15.94
C LEU A 321 -10.05 19.71 16.28
N GLY A 322 -9.36 20.62 15.62
CA GLY A 322 -7.92 20.82 15.73
C GLY A 322 -7.59 22.22 16.23
N PHE A 323 -6.58 22.29 17.08
CA PHE A 323 -6.00 23.51 17.60
C PHE A 323 -4.51 23.51 17.31
N SER A 324 -3.98 24.63 16.83
CA SER A 324 -2.54 24.84 16.69
C SER A 324 -2.17 26.18 17.32
N TYR A 325 -1.30 26.13 18.31
CA TYR A 325 -0.88 27.30 19.06
C TYR A 325 0.61 27.55 18.88
N LEU A 326 0.96 28.74 18.37
CA LEU A 326 2.32 29.24 18.25
C LEU A 326 2.71 29.89 19.58
N MET A 327 3.49 29.19 20.41
CA MET A 327 3.98 29.74 21.67
C MET A 327 4.88 30.95 21.40
N ASP A 328 5.79 30.78 20.48
CA ASP A 328 6.69 31.80 19.94
C ASP A 328 7.04 31.47 18.46
N GLU A 329 8.08 32.09 17.91
CA GLU A 329 8.54 31.86 16.50
C GLU A 329 9.13 30.46 16.31
N ALA A 330 9.57 29.78 17.35
CA ALA A 330 10.23 28.48 17.31
C ALA A 330 9.31 27.32 17.69
N TRP A 331 8.38 27.51 18.63
CA TRP A 331 7.59 26.46 19.22
C TRP A 331 6.12 26.48 18.79
N ALA A 332 5.60 25.35 18.39
CA ALA A 332 4.17 25.16 18.17
C ALA A 332 3.66 23.88 18.84
N ILE A 333 2.47 23.98 19.44
CA ILE A 333 1.73 22.85 20.01
C ILE A 333 0.48 22.63 19.17
N LYS A 334 0.13 21.36 18.94
CA LYS A 334 -1.07 20.95 18.21
C LYS A 334 -1.85 19.94 19.04
N LEU A 335 -3.16 20.13 19.06
CA LEU A 335 -4.12 19.16 19.61
C LEU A 335 -5.16 18.85 18.53
N ASN A 336 -5.42 17.57 18.29
CA ASN A 336 -6.49 17.16 17.40
C ASN A 336 -7.37 16.12 18.09
N LEU A 337 -8.67 16.34 18.02
CA LEU A 337 -9.70 15.40 18.45
C LEU A 337 -10.48 14.97 17.22
N SER A 338 -10.59 13.67 16.97
CA SER A 338 -11.26 13.18 15.76
C SER A 338 -12.08 11.93 16.00
N ARG A 339 -13.17 11.84 15.27
CA ARG A 339 -13.97 10.63 15.09
C ARG A 339 -13.94 10.22 13.63
N GLY A 340 -13.40 9.03 13.36
CA GLY A 340 -13.35 8.39 12.04
C GLY A 340 -14.43 7.32 11.89
N TYR A 341 -14.71 6.95 10.64
CA TYR A 341 -15.67 5.92 10.26
C TYR A 341 -15.09 5.08 9.12
N ARG A 342 -15.28 3.76 9.18
CA ARG A 342 -14.99 2.83 8.08
C ARG A 342 -16.11 1.80 7.94
N ALA A 343 -16.72 1.75 6.77
CA ALA A 343 -17.60 0.64 6.44
C ALA A 343 -16.77 -0.63 6.16
N PRO A 344 -17.25 -1.83 6.53
CA PRO A 344 -16.64 -3.08 6.11
C PRO A 344 -16.51 -3.16 4.59
N ASN A 345 -15.46 -3.81 4.09
CA ASN A 345 -15.28 -4.03 2.65
C ASN A 345 -15.88 -5.38 2.22
N ILE A 346 -15.89 -5.63 0.90
CA ILE A 346 -16.54 -6.83 0.34
C ILE A 346 -15.92 -8.14 0.85
N SER A 347 -14.59 -8.20 1.01
CA SER A 347 -13.93 -9.41 1.51
C SER A 347 -14.30 -9.68 2.97
N GLU A 348 -14.38 -8.63 3.79
CA GLU A 348 -14.77 -8.75 5.20
C GLU A 348 -16.23 -9.21 5.37
N ILE A 349 -17.10 -8.81 4.44
CA ILE A 349 -18.53 -9.17 4.49
C ILE A 349 -18.80 -10.53 3.87
N SER A 350 -18.27 -10.79 2.67
CA SER A 350 -18.76 -11.85 1.79
C SER A 350 -17.68 -12.79 1.27
N ALA A 351 -16.44 -12.75 1.80
CA ALA A 351 -15.47 -13.75 1.39
C ALA A 351 -15.96 -15.17 1.73
N ASN A 352 -15.84 -16.09 0.77
CA ASN A 352 -16.17 -17.50 0.94
C ASN A 352 -15.42 -18.33 -0.12
N GLY A 353 -14.13 -18.51 0.04
CA GLY A 353 -13.33 -19.26 -0.94
C GLY A 353 -11.83 -19.18 -0.70
N VAL A 354 -11.10 -19.92 -1.52
CA VAL A 354 -9.64 -19.96 -1.50
C VAL A 354 -9.08 -18.75 -2.21
N HIS A 355 -8.15 -18.05 -1.57
CA HIS A 355 -7.33 -17.03 -2.24
C HIS A 355 -6.08 -17.73 -2.81
N PRO A 356 -5.97 -17.91 -4.13
CA PRO A 356 -4.92 -18.77 -4.73
C PRO A 356 -3.51 -18.29 -4.40
N GLY A 357 -3.25 -16.99 -4.46
CA GLY A 357 -1.93 -16.43 -4.14
C GLY A 357 -1.48 -16.56 -2.67
N THR A 358 -2.36 -17.01 -1.77
CA THR A 358 -2.00 -17.22 -0.34
C THR A 358 -2.29 -18.63 0.14
N ASN A 359 -2.99 -19.45 -0.65
CA ASN A 359 -3.44 -20.80 -0.30
C ASN A 359 -4.23 -20.84 1.03
N LEU A 360 -5.07 -19.84 1.27
CA LEU A 360 -5.90 -19.71 2.46
C LEU A 360 -7.37 -19.62 2.08
N TYR A 361 -8.22 -20.37 2.80
CA TYR A 361 -9.67 -20.20 2.70
C TYR A 361 -10.11 -19.03 3.57
N GLN A 362 -10.85 -18.09 3.01
CA GLN A 362 -11.33 -16.90 3.72
C GLN A 362 -12.84 -16.91 3.89
N ILE A 363 -13.30 -16.57 5.11
CA ILE A 363 -14.73 -16.49 5.47
C ILE A 363 -15.04 -15.07 5.95
N GLY A 364 -15.98 -14.40 5.29
CA GLY A 364 -16.54 -13.10 5.68
C GLY A 364 -17.66 -13.21 6.70
N ASN A 365 -18.24 -12.07 7.06
CA ASN A 365 -19.39 -12.00 7.95
C ASN A 365 -20.32 -10.84 7.58
N GLU A 366 -21.48 -11.15 7.05
CA GLU A 366 -22.51 -10.19 6.62
C GLU A 366 -23.13 -9.37 7.77
N GLN A 367 -22.90 -9.77 9.03
CA GLN A 367 -23.43 -9.10 10.22
C GLN A 367 -22.51 -8.01 10.76
N PHE A 368 -21.40 -7.74 10.10
CA PHE A 368 -20.45 -6.71 10.56
C PHE A 368 -21.07 -5.32 10.60
N LYS A 369 -20.68 -4.58 11.62
CA LYS A 369 -21.00 -3.16 11.82
C LYS A 369 -19.83 -2.31 11.37
N PRO A 370 -20.08 -1.03 11.03
CA PRO A 370 -18.98 -0.09 10.75
C PRO A 370 -18.02 0.06 11.92
N GLU A 371 -16.76 0.25 11.61
CA GLU A 371 -15.76 0.67 12.60
C GLU A 371 -15.89 2.16 12.89
N PHE A 372 -15.73 2.52 14.16
CA PHE A 372 -15.61 3.90 14.61
C PHE A 372 -14.32 4.07 15.41
N SER A 373 -13.51 5.02 14.98
CA SER A 373 -12.26 5.42 15.63
C SER A 373 -12.48 6.73 16.35
N ASN A 374 -12.13 6.81 17.63
CA ASN A 374 -12.11 8.04 18.41
C ASN A 374 -10.65 8.30 18.84
N GLN A 375 -10.05 9.34 18.28
CA GLN A 375 -8.62 9.60 18.40
C GLN A 375 -8.32 10.96 18.99
N ILE A 376 -7.29 11.01 19.82
CA ILE A 376 -6.68 12.20 20.37
C ILE A 376 -5.22 12.20 19.93
N ASP A 377 -4.78 13.29 19.34
CA ASP A 377 -3.39 13.53 18.95
C ASP A 377 -2.87 14.79 19.64
N VAL A 378 -1.70 14.70 20.25
CA VAL A 378 -0.97 15.83 20.79
C VAL A 378 0.39 15.90 20.14
N GLY A 379 0.70 17.01 19.48
CA GLY A 379 1.97 17.21 18.81
C GLY A 379 2.67 18.48 19.30
N MET A 380 4.00 18.44 19.29
CA MET A 380 4.85 19.61 19.54
C MET A 380 5.92 19.67 18.46
N SER A 381 6.19 20.86 17.96
CA SER A 381 7.26 21.10 17.00
C SER A 381 8.12 22.29 17.44
N TYR A 382 9.42 22.16 17.15
CA TYR A 382 10.44 23.18 17.35
C TYR A 382 11.18 23.42 16.05
N THR A 383 11.33 24.67 15.67
CA THR A 383 12.05 25.06 14.44
C THR A 383 13.01 26.18 14.74
N SER A 384 14.27 25.98 14.43
CA SER A 384 15.32 27.00 14.49
C SER A 384 16.23 26.92 13.26
N LYS A 385 17.26 27.74 13.21
CA LYS A 385 18.25 27.69 12.10
C LYS A 385 19.07 26.39 12.07
N THR A 386 19.21 25.72 13.20
CA THR A 386 20.08 24.57 13.38
C THR A 386 19.35 23.29 13.75
N VAL A 387 18.10 23.38 14.20
CA VAL A 387 17.32 22.23 14.66
C VAL A 387 15.88 22.35 14.19
N ASN A 388 15.37 21.31 13.54
CA ASN A 388 13.95 21.09 13.34
C ASN A 388 13.56 19.79 14.07
N ALA A 389 12.64 19.89 15.01
CA ALA A 389 12.20 18.73 15.79
C ALA A 389 10.68 18.68 15.85
N GLY A 390 10.14 17.48 15.85
CA GLY A 390 8.73 17.22 16.02
C GLY A 390 8.50 15.95 16.82
N ALA A 391 7.49 15.97 17.69
CA ALA A 391 7.03 14.78 18.39
C ALA A 391 5.51 14.78 18.44
N SER A 392 4.89 13.63 18.29
CA SER A 392 3.45 13.45 18.45
C SER A 392 3.15 12.20 19.24
N LEU A 393 2.13 12.28 20.08
CA LEU A 393 1.54 11.19 20.82
C LEU A 393 0.12 11.00 20.33
N PHE A 394 -0.33 9.76 20.22
CA PHE A 394 -1.71 9.47 19.86
C PHE A 394 -2.31 8.37 20.72
N LEU A 395 -3.62 8.47 20.91
CA LEU A 395 -4.47 7.46 21.51
C LEU A 395 -5.72 7.31 20.67
N ASN A 396 -5.99 6.10 20.18
CA ASN A 396 -7.11 5.80 19.30
C ASN A 396 -7.90 4.60 19.84
N LYS A 397 -9.13 4.82 20.26
CA LYS A 397 -10.07 3.76 20.62
C LYS A 397 -10.95 3.44 19.41
N ILE A 398 -10.89 2.18 18.95
CA ILE A 398 -11.67 1.71 17.80
C ILE A 398 -12.71 0.70 18.27
N GLU A 399 -13.97 0.98 17.96
CA GLU A 399 -15.09 0.07 18.15
C GLU A 399 -15.37 -0.67 16.85
N ASN A 400 -15.73 -1.95 16.98
CA ASN A 400 -15.98 -2.85 15.85
C ASN A 400 -14.77 -3.02 14.93
N TYR A 401 -13.55 -2.98 15.46
CA TYR A 401 -12.31 -3.22 14.71
C TYR A 401 -12.33 -4.58 14.03
N ILE A 402 -12.09 -4.62 12.73
CA ILE A 402 -12.15 -5.85 11.93
C ILE A 402 -10.72 -6.37 11.73
N TYR A 403 -10.51 -7.64 12.07
CA TYR A 403 -9.25 -8.32 11.88
C TYR A 403 -9.48 -9.76 11.40
N ASN A 404 -8.48 -10.35 10.77
CA ASN A 404 -8.54 -11.71 10.27
C ASN A 404 -7.90 -12.66 11.30
N GLN A 405 -8.59 -13.74 11.64
CA GLN A 405 -8.18 -14.74 12.62
C GLN A 405 -8.15 -16.12 11.99
N ARG A 406 -7.08 -16.85 12.23
CA ARG A 406 -6.97 -18.26 11.84
C ARG A 406 -7.91 -19.11 12.71
N LEU A 407 -8.50 -20.14 12.12
CA LEU A 407 -9.33 -21.10 12.85
C LEU A 407 -8.54 -22.38 13.12
N ILE A 408 -8.70 -22.91 14.34
CA ILE A 408 -8.14 -24.20 14.75
C ILE A 408 -9.24 -25.16 15.19
N THR A 409 -8.95 -26.45 15.09
CA THR A 409 -9.79 -27.53 15.64
C THR A 409 -9.64 -27.61 17.17
N ALA A 410 -10.52 -28.34 17.81
CA ALA A 410 -10.41 -28.61 19.27
C ALA A 410 -9.09 -29.30 19.68
N SER A 411 -8.41 -29.97 18.76
CA SER A 411 -7.09 -30.58 18.97
C SER A 411 -5.91 -29.60 18.75
N GLY A 412 -6.16 -28.30 18.47
CA GLY A 412 -5.13 -27.28 18.24
C GLY A 412 -4.49 -27.32 16.85
N LYS A 413 -5.00 -28.17 15.94
CA LYS A 413 -4.57 -28.20 14.54
C LYS A 413 -5.37 -27.19 13.70
N ASP A 414 -4.88 -26.86 12.50
CA ASP A 414 -5.61 -26.01 11.57
C ASP A 414 -7.00 -26.57 11.28
N SER A 415 -7.98 -25.68 11.30
CA SER A 415 -9.27 -25.96 10.69
C SER A 415 -9.12 -25.81 9.18
N LEU A 416 -9.41 -26.88 8.44
CA LEU A 416 -9.27 -26.91 7.00
C LEU A 416 -10.66 -26.79 6.34
N SER A 417 -10.82 -25.84 5.44
CA SER A 417 -11.94 -25.81 4.51
C SER A 417 -11.53 -26.47 3.19
N VAL A 418 -12.38 -27.33 2.67
CA VAL A 418 -12.10 -28.10 1.46
C VAL A 418 -12.57 -27.33 0.24
N SER A 419 -11.71 -27.19 -0.76
CA SER A 419 -12.07 -26.73 -2.09
C SER A 419 -11.54 -27.76 -3.10
N GLY A 420 -12.44 -28.36 -3.88
CA GLY A 420 -12.13 -29.58 -4.63
C GLY A 420 -11.76 -30.73 -3.68
N SER A 421 -10.56 -31.30 -3.86
CA SER A 421 -10.00 -32.37 -3.01
C SER A 421 -8.96 -31.87 -2.00
N ILE A 422 -8.67 -30.56 -1.96
CA ILE A 422 -7.59 -29.97 -1.16
C ILE A 422 -8.19 -29.25 0.05
N GLY A 423 -7.58 -29.48 1.23
CA GLY A 423 -7.91 -28.75 2.46
C GLY A 423 -6.99 -27.55 2.66
N TYR A 424 -7.57 -26.38 2.86
CA TYR A 424 -6.85 -25.11 3.05
C TYR A 424 -7.01 -24.57 4.47
N PRO A 425 -5.95 -24.05 5.11
CA PRO A 425 -6.07 -23.36 6.40
C PRO A 425 -7.13 -22.25 6.30
N THR A 426 -8.05 -22.26 7.25
CA THR A 426 -9.21 -21.37 7.23
C THR A 426 -9.00 -20.16 8.10
N TYR A 427 -9.27 -18.99 7.54
CA TYR A 427 -9.30 -17.71 8.25
C TYR A 427 -10.70 -17.11 8.19
N LYS A 428 -11.13 -16.55 9.30
CA LYS A 428 -12.41 -15.86 9.42
C LYS A 428 -12.22 -14.43 9.90
N PHE A 429 -12.90 -13.49 9.26
CA PHE A 429 -12.93 -12.13 9.76
C PHE A 429 -13.71 -12.04 11.07
N GLN A 430 -13.15 -11.34 12.03
CA GLN A 430 -13.71 -11.10 13.36
C GLN A 430 -13.84 -9.59 13.61
N GLN A 431 -14.68 -9.24 14.56
CA GLN A 431 -14.92 -7.85 14.94
C GLN A 431 -14.77 -7.67 16.45
N GLY A 432 -14.08 -6.61 16.88
CA GLY A 432 -13.77 -6.42 18.28
C GLY A 432 -13.56 -4.97 18.70
N LYS A 433 -13.09 -4.77 19.93
CA LYS A 433 -12.70 -3.48 20.48
C LYS A 433 -11.21 -3.43 20.68
N VAL A 434 -10.55 -2.39 20.19
CA VAL A 434 -9.12 -2.20 20.34
C VAL A 434 -8.77 -0.78 20.77
N ILE A 435 -7.62 -0.64 21.41
CA ILE A 435 -7.00 0.65 21.70
C ILE A 435 -5.61 0.63 21.07
N LEU A 436 -5.37 1.58 20.15
CA LEU A 436 -4.05 1.84 19.57
C LEU A 436 -3.46 3.08 20.23
N TYR A 437 -2.18 3.04 20.59
CA TYR A 437 -1.48 4.19 21.15
C TYR A 437 -0.01 4.12 20.79
N GLY A 438 0.62 5.28 20.72
CA GLY A 438 2.02 5.33 20.34
C GLY A 438 2.55 6.75 20.23
N PHE A 439 3.76 6.81 19.69
CA PHE A 439 4.41 8.08 19.39
C PHE A 439 5.17 8.03 18.07
N GLU A 440 5.34 9.21 17.52
CA GLU A 440 6.28 9.49 16.43
C GLU A 440 7.13 10.68 16.81
N ALA A 441 8.42 10.61 16.52
CA ALA A 441 9.35 11.70 16.76
C ALA A 441 10.34 11.83 15.60
N ASN A 442 10.69 13.05 15.25
CA ASN A 442 11.74 13.36 14.30
C ASN A 442 12.58 14.52 14.77
N ILE A 443 13.87 14.46 14.51
CA ILE A 443 14.83 15.55 14.78
C ILE A 443 15.78 15.62 13.61
N ASP A 444 15.89 16.81 13.00
CA ASP A 444 16.87 17.15 11.98
C ASP A 444 17.79 18.23 12.55
N PHE A 445 19.07 17.89 12.69
CA PHE A 445 20.14 18.80 13.13
C PHE A 445 20.95 19.26 11.92
N HIS A 446 20.97 20.55 11.67
CA HIS A 446 21.91 21.21 10.78
C HIS A 446 23.17 21.61 11.58
N ILE A 447 24.06 20.66 11.87
CA ILE A 447 25.27 20.87 12.69
C ILE A 447 26.10 22.00 12.08
N ILE A 448 26.27 21.97 10.78
CA ILE A 448 26.74 23.03 9.91
C ILE A 448 25.90 23.02 8.62
N LYS A 449 25.99 24.04 7.78
CA LYS A 449 25.19 24.13 6.54
C LYS A 449 25.32 22.90 5.61
N GLN A 450 26.43 22.18 5.72
CA GLN A 450 26.74 21.03 4.88
C GLN A 450 26.45 19.69 5.56
N LEU A 451 26.28 19.65 6.88
CA LEU A 451 26.14 18.40 7.64
C LEU A 451 24.77 18.35 8.29
N HIS A 452 23.97 17.40 7.83
CA HIS A 452 22.63 17.10 8.29
C HIS A 452 22.64 15.80 9.08
N PHE A 453 21.96 15.78 10.20
CA PHE A 453 21.81 14.59 11.03
C PHE A 453 20.33 14.39 11.34
N ASP A 454 19.69 13.54 10.51
CA ASP A 454 18.26 13.27 10.54
C ASP A 454 17.96 12.02 11.37
N ASN A 455 17.02 12.13 12.29
CA ASN A 455 16.60 11.03 13.14
C ASN A 455 15.08 10.92 13.17
N SER A 456 14.57 9.71 13.11
CA SER A 456 13.14 9.45 13.29
C SER A 456 12.91 8.18 14.09
N ALA A 457 11.90 8.21 14.95
CA ALA A 457 11.47 7.08 15.77
C ALA A 457 9.95 6.95 15.71
N SER A 458 9.46 5.72 15.63
CA SER A 458 8.02 5.43 15.68
C SER A 458 7.74 4.19 16.49
N LEU A 459 6.68 4.25 17.29
CA LEU A 459 6.17 3.16 18.09
C LEU A 459 4.65 3.18 18.06
N ILE A 460 4.05 2.01 17.82
CA ILE A 460 2.62 1.80 17.96
C ILE A 460 2.39 0.52 18.76
N TYR A 461 1.51 0.58 19.73
CA TYR A 461 0.97 -0.55 20.45
C TYR A 461 -0.52 -0.70 20.17
N GLY A 462 -0.99 -1.93 20.18
CA GLY A 462 -2.39 -2.26 20.01
C GLY A 462 -2.83 -3.28 21.06
N ASP A 463 -3.78 -2.89 21.91
CA ASP A 463 -4.39 -3.77 22.90
C ASP A 463 -5.78 -4.19 22.45
N ASN A 464 -6.04 -5.50 22.49
CA ASN A 464 -7.31 -6.10 22.10
C ASN A 464 -8.22 -6.31 23.32
N TYR A 465 -9.34 -5.62 23.34
CA TYR A 465 -10.35 -5.70 24.41
C TYR A 465 -11.60 -6.52 23.98
N SER A 466 -11.51 -7.26 22.88
CA SER A 466 -12.57 -8.18 22.45
C SER A 466 -12.73 -9.37 23.38
N PHE A 467 -11.63 -9.82 23.97
CA PHE A 467 -11.57 -10.90 24.95
C PHE A 467 -11.64 -10.35 26.36
N LYS A 468 -12.43 -10.99 27.24
CA LYS A 468 -12.69 -10.54 28.61
C LYS A 468 -12.47 -11.66 29.64
N GLY A 469 -12.20 -11.27 30.89
CA GLY A 469 -12.02 -12.22 32.01
C GLY A 469 -10.95 -13.26 31.70
N ALA A 470 -11.24 -14.53 31.92
CA ALA A 470 -10.32 -15.63 31.66
C ALA A 470 -9.92 -15.85 30.20
N GLN A 471 -10.66 -15.25 29.24
CA GLN A 471 -10.31 -15.31 27.81
C GLN A 471 -9.23 -14.29 27.42
N ARG A 472 -8.99 -13.25 28.22
CA ARG A 472 -7.91 -12.30 28.00
C ARG A 472 -6.61 -12.81 28.58
N THR A 473 -5.78 -13.37 27.73
CA THR A 473 -4.49 -13.99 28.05
C THR A 473 -3.38 -13.32 27.25
N SER A 474 -2.14 -13.67 27.48
CA SER A 474 -1.00 -13.22 26.67
C SER A 474 -1.13 -13.57 25.18
N ALA A 475 -1.96 -14.56 24.85
CA ALA A 475 -2.23 -14.92 23.45
C ALA A 475 -3.29 -14.05 22.77
N THR A 476 -4.14 -13.36 23.53
CA THR A 476 -5.32 -12.62 23.01
C THR A 476 -5.30 -11.12 23.31
N GLU A 477 -4.39 -10.66 24.16
CA GLU A 477 -4.41 -9.25 24.65
C GLU A 477 -3.90 -8.23 23.64
N TYR A 478 -3.19 -8.66 22.59
CA TYR A 478 -2.63 -7.76 21.58
C TYR A 478 -3.43 -7.78 20.27
N VAL A 479 -3.36 -6.67 19.53
CA VAL A 479 -3.90 -6.60 18.17
C VAL A 479 -2.94 -7.29 17.21
N PRO A 480 -3.41 -8.16 16.30
CA PRO A 480 -2.53 -8.86 15.38
C PRO A 480 -1.84 -7.91 14.38
N PHE A 481 -0.64 -8.28 13.95
CA PHE A 481 0.13 -7.62 12.90
C PHE A 481 0.50 -6.15 13.20
N MET A 482 0.82 -5.84 14.45
CA MET A 482 1.32 -4.53 14.84
C MET A 482 2.80 -4.39 14.53
N PRO A 483 3.25 -3.30 13.88
CA PRO A 483 4.67 -3.11 13.59
C PRO A 483 5.49 -2.92 14.87
N PRO A 484 6.73 -3.42 14.93
CA PRO A 484 7.65 -3.18 16.04
C PRO A 484 8.12 -1.72 16.08
N PHE A 485 8.73 -1.32 17.20
CA PHE A 485 9.45 -0.04 17.28
C PHE A 485 10.50 0.06 16.16
N ARG A 486 10.54 1.22 15.51
CA ARG A 486 11.48 1.52 14.44
C ARG A 486 12.21 2.84 14.72
N TYR A 487 13.52 2.82 14.49
CA TYR A 487 14.38 4.00 14.57
C TYR A 487 15.24 4.09 13.31
N ILE A 488 15.30 5.28 12.72
CA ILE A 488 16.14 5.59 11.57
C ILE A 488 17.01 6.78 11.93
N SER A 489 18.31 6.67 11.67
CA SER A 489 19.30 7.73 11.85
C SER A 489 20.12 7.86 10.58
N GLU A 490 20.18 9.04 10.00
CA GLU A 490 20.93 9.34 8.78
C GLU A 490 21.87 10.52 9.02
N LEU A 491 23.14 10.34 8.70
CA LEU A 491 24.14 11.39 8.63
C LEU A 491 24.46 11.66 7.16
N LYS A 492 24.22 12.88 6.70
CA LYS A 492 24.48 13.32 5.33
C LYS A 492 25.41 14.51 5.32
N TYR A 493 26.52 14.42 4.58
CA TYR A 493 27.38 15.56 4.27
C TYR A 493 27.18 15.94 2.80
N GLU A 494 26.82 17.20 2.55
CA GLU A 494 26.65 17.78 1.22
C GLU A 494 27.68 18.90 1.03
N TRP A 495 28.56 18.75 0.04
CA TRP A 495 29.56 19.76 -0.23
C TRP A 495 28.92 21.06 -0.71
N ALA A 496 29.43 22.18 -0.21
CA ALA A 496 28.99 23.49 -0.64
C ALA A 496 29.17 23.65 -2.16
N GLU A 497 28.21 24.31 -2.78
CA GLU A 497 28.27 24.59 -4.19
C GLU A 497 29.47 25.51 -4.50
N LYS A 498 30.45 24.98 -5.23
CA LYS A 498 31.59 25.76 -5.75
C LYS A 498 31.46 25.85 -7.27
N SER A 499 32.05 26.89 -7.86
CA SER A 499 32.19 26.97 -9.32
C SER A 499 33.00 25.75 -9.80
N GLY A 500 32.40 24.87 -10.59
CA GLY A 500 33.03 23.65 -11.08
C GLY A 500 32.06 22.70 -11.77
N LEU A 501 32.56 21.53 -12.12
CA LEU A 501 31.83 20.51 -12.85
C LEU A 501 30.74 19.84 -12.00
N PHE A 502 30.95 19.72 -10.69
CA PHE A 502 30.06 19.00 -9.78
C PHE A 502 28.97 19.90 -9.20
N ASP A 503 27.74 19.34 -9.10
CA ASP A 503 26.59 19.96 -8.49
C ASP A 503 26.19 19.19 -7.23
N LYS A 504 26.31 19.84 -6.07
CA LYS A 504 25.92 19.32 -4.77
C LYS A 504 26.29 17.86 -4.53
N PRO A 505 27.59 17.49 -4.63
CA PRO A 505 27.97 16.14 -4.27
C PRO A 505 27.66 15.87 -2.81
N PHE A 506 27.25 14.62 -2.50
CA PHE A 506 26.95 14.22 -1.14
C PHE A 506 27.41 12.80 -0.85
N ILE A 507 27.65 12.54 0.43
CA ILE A 507 27.76 11.21 1.01
C ILE A 507 26.79 11.10 2.17
N LYS A 508 26.16 9.93 2.35
CA LYS A 508 25.30 9.65 3.48
C LYS A 508 25.49 8.24 4.03
N ALA A 509 25.30 8.11 5.33
CA ALA A 509 25.21 6.84 6.04
C ALA A 509 23.92 6.81 6.85
N GLN A 510 23.22 5.70 6.81
CA GLN A 510 21.94 5.53 7.50
C GLN A 510 21.93 4.21 8.27
N ILE A 511 21.46 4.26 9.50
CA ILE A 511 21.16 3.12 10.36
C ILE A 511 19.64 2.98 10.44
N GLN A 512 19.12 1.78 10.17
CA GLN A 512 17.72 1.42 10.39
C GLN A 512 17.68 0.32 11.44
N TYR A 513 17.19 0.65 12.62
CA TYR A 513 16.95 -0.30 13.70
C TYR A 513 15.46 -0.64 13.76
N THR A 514 15.16 -1.93 13.83
CA THR A 514 13.83 -2.48 14.05
C THR A 514 13.91 -3.40 15.26
N ALA A 515 13.11 -3.12 16.28
CA ALA A 515 13.11 -3.91 17.50
C ALA A 515 12.46 -5.29 17.27
N THR A 516 12.73 -6.22 18.20
CA THR A 516 12.00 -7.49 18.28
C THR A 516 10.52 -7.23 18.54
N GLN A 517 9.63 -7.92 17.81
CA GLN A 517 8.21 -7.89 18.05
C GLN A 517 7.77 -9.14 18.83
N ASN A 518 7.49 -8.93 20.12
CA ASN A 518 6.99 -9.98 21.03
C ASN A 518 5.54 -9.76 21.45
N ARG A 519 4.96 -8.56 21.16
CA ARG A 519 3.56 -8.26 21.43
C ARG A 519 2.71 -8.71 20.26
N VAL A 520 2.48 -10.02 20.18
CA VAL A 520 1.87 -10.70 19.04
C VAL A 520 0.59 -11.43 19.46
N PHE A 521 -0.36 -11.48 18.54
CA PHE A 521 -1.61 -12.24 18.72
C PHE A 521 -1.38 -13.70 18.36
N THR A 522 -0.98 -14.50 19.34
CA THR A 522 -0.66 -15.93 19.12
C THR A 522 -1.88 -16.84 19.17
N TYR A 523 -3.05 -16.31 19.46
CA TYR A 523 -4.29 -17.08 19.50
C TYR A 523 -4.56 -17.74 18.14
N ASP A 524 -4.89 -19.02 18.18
CA ASP A 524 -5.11 -19.87 17.01
C ASP A 524 -3.91 -19.87 16.01
N ASN A 525 -2.69 -19.71 16.49
CA ASN A 525 -1.47 -19.61 15.66
C ASN A 525 -1.55 -18.52 14.57
N THR A 526 -2.31 -17.45 14.81
CA THR A 526 -2.51 -16.38 13.83
C THR A 526 -1.22 -15.62 13.52
N GLU A 527 -0.38 -15.41 14.54
CA GLU A 527 0.84 -14.62 14.45
C GLU A 527 1.97 -15.20 15.29
N THR A 528 3.21 -14.96 14.87
CA THR A 528 4.42 -15.38 15.59
C THR A 528 5.34 -14.20 15.88
N PRO A 529 6.16 -14.25 16.96
CA PRO A 529 7.19 -13.25 17.22
C PRO A 529 8.17 -13.10 16.06
N THR A 530 8.83 -11.97 15.99
CA THR A 530 9.85 -11.69 14.96
C THR A 530 11.07 -11.03 15.59
N GLN A 531 12.25 -11.53 15.30
CA GLN A 531 13.51 -10.99 15.79
C GLN A 531 13.76 -9.59 15.26
N GLY A 532 14.33 -8.73 16.11
CA GLY A 532 14.80 -7.42 15.69
C GLY A 532 16.04 -7.48 14.81
N TYR A 533 16.29 -6.41 14.08
CA TYR A 533 17.44 -6.31 13.18
C TYR A 533 17.91 -4.86 13.03
N THR A 534 19.17 -4.72 12.58
CA THR A 534 19.76 -3.44 12.23
C THR A 534 20.33 -3.49 10.82
N LEU A 535 19.94 -2.56 9.97
CA LEU A 535 20.45 -2.42 8.61
C LEU A 535 21.28 -1.15 8.53
N ILE A 536 22.41 -1.21 7.81
CA ILE A 536 23.25 -0.06 7.48
C ILE A 536 23.19 0.17 5.98
N ASN A 537 22.86 1.40 5.60
CA ASN A 537 22.78 1.86 4.22
C ASN A 537 23.80 2.97 3.99
N LEU A 538 24.43 2.97 2.82
CA LEU A 538 25.33 4.04 2.38
C LEU A 538 24.83 4.65 1.07
N GLY A 539 25.09 5.92 0.86
CA GLY A 539 24.72 6.59 -0.37
C GLY A 539 25.74 7.66 -0.77
N VAL A 540 25.99 7.76 -2.05
CA VAL A 540 26.76 8.86 -2.65
C VAL A 540 26.05 9.35 -3.90
N GLY A 541 26.17 10.64 -4.21
CA GLY A 541 25.59 11.17 -5.43
C GLY A 541 26.14 12.54 -5.77
N THR A 542 26.01 12.91 -7.04
CA THR A 542 26.37 14.24 -7.54
C THR A 542 25.66 14.55 -8.84
N GLY A 543 25.45 15.84 -9.10
CA GLY A 543 25.13 16.35 -10.42
C GLY A 543 26.38 16.77 -11.19
N PHE A 544 26.28 16.80 -12.52
CA PHE A 544 27.30 17.34 -13.42
C PHE A 544 26.72 18.54 -14.16
N LYS A 545 27.39 19.69 -14.05
CA LYS A 545 26.97 20.95 -14.66
C LYS A 545 27.49 21.10 -16.08
N ASN A 546 26.69 21.71 -16.92
CA ASN A 546 27.16 22.21 -18.22
C ASN A 546 27.89 23.57 -18.05
N LYS A 547 28.42 24.11 -19.16
CA LYS A 547 29.11 25.41 -19.18
C LYS A 547 28.23 26.59 -18.70
N ALA A 548 26.89 26.44 -18.76
CA ALA A 548 25.94 27.43 -18.27
C ALA A 548 25.58 27.25 -16.76
N GLY A 549 26.26 26.33 -16.05
CA GLY A 549 25.99 26.05 -14.63
C GLY A 549 24.76 25.22 -14.33
N LYS A 550 24.04 24.72 -15.37
CA LYS A 550 22.85 23.88 -15.18
C LYS A 550 23.28 22.42 -15.01
N SER A 551 22.74 21.74 -13.98
CA SER A 551 22.93 20.30 -13.78
C SER A 551 22.20 19.51 -14.89
N ILE A 552 22.96 18.78 -15.70
CA ILE A 552 22.45 18.04 -16.86
C ILE A 552 22.41 16.53 -16.63
N ILE A 553 23.32 16.01 -15.79
CA ILE A 553 23.37 14.58 -15.43
C ILE A 553 23.50 14.48 -13.92
N ASN A 554 22.69 13.61 -13.30
CA ASN A 554 22.84 13.26 -11.89
C ASN A 554 23.11 11.77 -11.78
N ILE A 555 24.05 11.38 -10.93
CA ILE A 555 24.41 10.00 -10.64
C ILE A 555 24.24 9.76 -9.15
N TYR A 556 23.59 8.64 -8.81
CA TYR A 556 23.38 8.19 -7.44
C TYR A 556 23.80 6.73 -7.33
N VAL A 557 24.53 6.41 -6.27
CA VAL A 557 24.86 5.03 -5.89
C VAL A 557 24.44 4.83 -4.44
N LEU A 558 23.51 3.89 -4.23
CA LEU A 558 22.94 3.60 -2.92
C LEU A 558 23.17 2.12 -2.60
N ALA A 559 23.82 1.81 -1.50
CA ALA A 559 23.99 0.46 -0.98
C ALA A 559 23.02 0.25 0.19
N ASN A 560 21.98 -0.54 0.00
CA ASN A 560 21.02 -0.92 1.01
C ASN A 560 21.44 -2.25 1.65
N ASN A 561 21.25 -2.38 2.98
CA ASN A 561 21.66 -3.56 3.73
C ASN A 561 23.14 -3.93 3.41
N LEU A 562 24.03 -2.98 3.61
CA LEU A 562 25.44 -3.08 3.20
C LEU A 562 26.14 -4.36 3.70
N PHE A 563 25.81 -4.80 4.92
CA PHE A 563 26.42 -5.97 5.56
C PHE A 563 25.69 -7.28 5.27
N ASP A 564 24.72 -7.26 4.38
CA ASP A 564 23.94 -8.43 3.96
C ASP A 564 23.28 -9.15 5.15
N VAL A 565 22.72 -8.39 6.07
CA VAL A 565 22.03 -8.92 7.25
C VAL A 565 20.79 -9.70 6.82
N ALA A 566 20.66 -10.92 7.29
CA ALA A 566 19.46 -11.72 7.12
C ALA A 566 18.37 -11.23 8.08
N TYR A 567 17.20 -10.85 7.56
CA TYR A 567 16.12 -10.37 8.37
C TYR A 567 14.74 -10.73 7.79
N GLN A 568 13.76 -10.79 8.67
CA GLN A 568 12.34 -10.90 8.30
C GLN A 568 11.61 -9.68 8.83
N ASN A 569 10.88 -8.98 7.95
CA ASN A 569 9.97 -7.93 8.39
C ASN A 569 8.77 -8.59 9.08
N HIS A 570 8.37 -8.07 10.25
CA HIS A 570 7.27 -8.63 11.03
C HIS A 570 5.96 -8.73 10.24
N LEU A 571 5.68 -7.75 9.38
CA LEU A 571 4.48 -7.69 8.56
C LEU A 571 4.60 -8.47 7.23
N SER A 572 5.74 -9.12 6.97
CA SER A 572 5.92 -9.93 5.76
C SER A 572 5.16 -11.25 5.88
N ARG A 573 4.26 -11.52 4.94
CA ARG A 573 3.60 -12.82 4.83
C ARG A 573 4.56 -13.95 4.45
N LEU A 574 5.67 -13.63 3.80
CA LEU A 574 6.67 -14.61 3.38
C LEU A 574 7.30 -15.39 4.54
N LYS A 575 7.32 -14.82 5.74
CA LYS A 575 7.86 -15.52 6.92
C LYS A 575 7.02 -16.75 7.36
N TYR A 576 5.78 -16.90 6.84
CA TYR A 576 4.87 -17.99 7.19
C TYR A 576 4.82 -19.11 6.14
N PHE A 577 5.54 -19.00 5.04
CA PHE A 577 5.45 -19.94 3.92
C PHE A 577 6.10 -21.29 4.17
N GLU A 578 7.02 -21.39 5.10
CA GLU A 578 7.66 -22.65 5.44
C GLU A 578 7.23 -23.12 6.84
N GLN A 579 6.57 -24.25 6.92
CA GLN A 579 6.11 -24.84 8.20
C GLN A 579 7.03 -25.98 8.69
N TYR A 580 8.28 -26.01 8.27
CA TYR A 580 9.23 -27.05 8.64
C TYR A 580 9.78 -26.81 10.05
N SER A 581 9.46 -27.71 10.97
CA SER A 581 10.05 -27.75 12.32
C SER A 581 11.57 -28.03 12.31
N ALA A 582 12.10 -28.54 11.21
CA ALA A 582 13.50 -28.91 11.00
C ALA A 582 14.24 -27.97 10.01
N SER A 583 13.85 -26.71 9.90
CA SER A 583 14.64 -25.74 9.11
C SER A 583 16.09 -25.73 9.61
N PRO A 584 17.11 -25.80 8.72
CA PRO A 584 18.53 -25.82 9.09
C PRO A 584 18.96 -24.64 9.98
N ASN A 585 18.23 -23.52 9.88
CA ASN A 585 18.50 -22.28 10.60
C ASN A 585 17.61 -22.09 11.83
N GLY A 586 16.72 -23.04 12.14
CA GLY A 586 15.69 -22.88 13.18
C GLY A 586 14.64 -21.80 12.89
N ASN A 587 14.71 -21.15 11.75
CA ASN A 587 13.79 -20.10 11.31
C ASN A 587 12.95 -20.63 10.16
N LEU A 588 11.66 -20.28 10.19
CA LEU A 588 10.67 -20.63 9.18
C LEU A 588 10.47 -19.46 8.22
N GLY A 589 9.98 -19.76 7.03
CA GLY A 589 9.62 -18.78 6.01
C GLY A 589 10.78 -18.26 5.17
N ILE A 590 10.48 -17.22 4.39
CA ILE A 590 11.39 -16.59 3.44
C ILE A 590 11.89 -15.29 4.04
N TYR A 591 13.22 -15.05 3.90
CA TYR A 591 13.86 -13.82 4.35
C TYR A 591 13.70 -12.69 3.32
N ASN A 592 13.74 -11.46 3.81
CA ASN A 592 13.69 -10.28 2.96
C ASN A 592 14.97 -10.14 2.12
N MET A 593 14.89 -9.32 1.06
CA MET A 593 16.01 -9.05 0.17
C MET A 593 17.27 -8.66 0.95
N GLY A 594 18.40 -9.29 0.63
CA GLY A 594 19.70 -9.01 1.19
C GLY A 594 20.33 -7.72 0.65
N ARG A 595 21.68 -7.63 0.66
CA ARG A 595 22.39 -6.46 0.16
C ARG A 595 22.01 -6.13 -1.29
N ASN A 596 21.74 -4.84 -1.53
CA ASN A 596 21.40 -4.33 -2.85
C ASN A 596 22.12 -3.00 -3.13
N ILE A 597 22.90 -2.94 -4.20
CA ILE A 597 23.50 -1.71 -4.68
C ILE A 597 22.65 -1.21 -5.85
N ASN A 598 22.11 -0.01 -5.69
CA ASN A 598 21.30 0.68 -6.70
C ASN A 598 22.14 1.78 -7.34
N ILE A 599 22.25 1.76 -8.66
CA ILE A 599 22.91 2.79 -9.47
C ILE A 599 21.83 3.45 -10.31
N LYS A 600 21.66 4.76 -10.12
CA LYS A 600 20.65 5.55 -10.83
C LYS A 600 21.32 6.73 -11.55
N LEU A 601 20.97 6.89 -12.82
CA LEU A 601 21.42 7.99 -13.66
C LEU A 601 20.20 8.77 -14.17
N VAL A 602 20.23 10.09 -14.03
CA VAL A 602 19.18 11.00 -14.49
C VAL A 602 19.79 12.05 -15.39
N LYS A 603 19.39 12.08 -16.67
CA LYS A 603 19.79 13.13 -17.62
C LYS A 603 18.62 14.10 -17.80
N ASN A 604 18.82 15.37 -17.46
CA ASN A 604 17.86 16.45 -17.62
C ASN A 604 18.10 17.21 -18.94
N PHE A 605 17.04 17.76 -19.53
CA PHE A 605 17.11 18.59 -20.75
C PHE A 605 16.03 19.69 -20.77
#